data_ebedbd5dd04cd96c9b49b9fcda51f121
#
_entry.id   ebedbd5dd04cd96c9b49b9fcda51f121
#
_cell.length_a   1.000
_cell.length_b   1.000
_cell.length_c   1.000
_cell.angle_alpha   90.00
_cell.angle_beta   90.00
_cell.angle_gamma   90.00
#
_symmetry.space_group_name_H-M   'P 1'
#
loop_
_entity.id
_entity.type
_entity.pdbx_description
1 polymer ?
#
loop_
_entity_poly.entity_id
_entity_poly.type
_entity_poly.pdbx_seq_one_letter_code
_entity_poly.pdbx_strand_id
1 'polypeptide(L)'
;MMSYSARILSAYEKKVSLYEILSEKISALLEGLIQDEGLYVHSIYHRVKQRDSLSRKLNKPDASYKKLGDLTDIAGVRVITYFSSDVDRVADIIRREFTVDTEHSIDKGALLDPDRFGYLSLHYVVSLGKSHTKFPQDKQLASLKAEIQIRSILQHAWAEIEHDLGYKSKHAIPIHMRRRFSRLSGLLELADYEFDGLRTNLREYSEEVAAAQGIDIPLDKISLTHVIKHGDLVRMLDNEIRNQTGLELVFEDWFAESLIEKLLFVGISRLSDLEAGLRHRSDVITRFAIEHLKGRTYSRIHRGVSIYYFCTGLLAESGNEDRLLEYLETFRLGEPANRKRFARGIIEKYQSAGDPHG
;
A
#
# COMPACT_ATOMS: atom_id res chain seq x y z
N MET A 1 41.93 32.91 20.09
CA MET A 1 40.52 32.97 19.57
C MET A 1 40.03 31.56 19.26
N MET A 2 38.85 31.19 19.71
CA MET A 2 38.27 29.90 19.30
C MET A 2 38.00 29.88 17.81
N SER A 3 38.32 28.75 17.13
CA SER A 3 38.02 28.60 15.70
C SER A 3 36.46 28.63 15.45
N TYR A 4 36.06 28.94 14.21
CA TYR A 4 34.63 28.87 13.84
C TYR A 4 34.03 27.50 14.14
N SER A 5 34.74 26.42 13.81
CA SER A 5 34.30 25.04 14.07
C SER A 5 34.05 24.79 15.56
N ALA A 6 34.95 25.25 16.45
CA ALA A 6 34.77 25.08 17.89
C ALA A 6 33.58 25.85 18.45
N ARG A 7 33.30 27.06 17.93
CA ARG A 7 32.10 27.85 18.32
C ARG A 7 30.83 27.18 17.84
N ILE A 8 30.80 26.64 16.62
CA ILE A 8 29.64 25.94 16.06
C ILE A 8 29.35 24.67 16.85
N LEU A 9 30.37 23.87 17.21
CA LEU A 9 30.21 22.68 18.03
C LEU A 9 29.66 23.00 19.41
N SER A 10 30.18 24.03 20.08
CA SER A 10 29.64 24.48 21.37
C SER A 10 28.20 25.00 21.28
N ALA A 11 27.85 25.70 20.20
CA ALA A 11 26.46 26.13 19.95
C ALA A 11 25.54 24.94 19.64
N TYR A 12 26.03 23.91 18.96
CA TYR A 12 25.30 22.68 18.68
C TYR A 12 24.97 21.95 19.98
N GLU A 13 25.95 21.73 20.85
CA GLU A 13 25.75 21.05 22.16
C GLU A 13 24.66 21.69 23.02
N LYS A 14 24.53 23.03 22.94
CA LYS A 14 23.49 23.77 23.65
C LYS A 14 22.09 23.67 23.02
N LYS A 15 22.00 23.30 21.74
CA LYS A 15 20.74 23.32 20.97
C LYS A 15 20.34 21.96 20.41
N VAL A 16 21.12 20.90 20.63
CA VAL A 16 20.84 19.57 20.06
C VAL A 16 19.45 19.08 20.41
N SER A 17 19.00 19.26 21.65
CA SER A 17 17.68 18.89 22.11
C SER A 17 16.55 19.63 21.37
N LEU A 18 16.77 20.89 20.97
CA LEU A 18 15.80 21.62 20.14
C LEU A 18 15.70 21.07 18.72
N TYR A 19 16.82 20.58 18.16
CA TYR A 19 16.81 19.91 16.86
C TYR A 19 16.16 18.54 16.91
N GLU A 20 16.29 17.83 18.05
CA GLU A 20 15.59 16.55 18.29
C GLU A 20 14.07 16.79 18.31
N ILE A 21 13.60 17.74 19.12
CA ILE A 21 12.18 18.11 19.16
C ILE A 21 11.68 18.58 17.79
N LEU A 22 12.47 19.37 17.05
CA LEU A 22 12.11 19.83 15.72
C LEU A 22 11.92 18.67 14.74
N SER A 23 12.88 17.74 14.68
CA SER A 23 12.84 16.60 13.75
C SER A 23 11.67 15.66 14.06
N GLU A 24 11.42 15.38 15.34
CA GLU A 24 10.28 14.59 15.80
C GLU A 24 8.95 15.27 15.44
N LYS A 25 8.81 16.57 15.71
CA LYS A 25 7.61 17.33 15.39
C LYS A 25 7.32 17.39 13.89
N ILE A 26 8.35 17.62 13.06
CA ILE A 26 8.18 17.60 11.59
C ILE A 26 7.78 16.19 11.12
N SER A 27 8.37 15.14 11.66
CA SER A 27 8.02 13.76 11.34
C SER A 27 6.55 13.46 11.64
N ALA A 28 6.09 13.81 12.85
CA ALA A 28 4.70 13.59 13.27
C ALA A 28 3.69 14.43 12.44
N LEU A 29 4.05 15.68 12.11
CA LEU A 29 3.22 16.51 11.24
C LEU A 29 3.10 15.92 9.83
N LEU A 30 4.21 15.47 9.25
CA LEU A 30 4.19 14.84 7.92
C LEU A 30 3.39 13.54 7.92
N GLU A 31 3.49 12.72 8.96
CA GLU A 31 2.72 11.48 9.07
C GLU A 31 1.21 11.77 9.04
N GLY A 32 0.73 12.74 9.83
CA GLY A 32 -0.67 13.15 9.84
C GLY A 32 -1.12 13.72 8.49
N LEU A 33 -0.34 14.67 7.92
CA LEU A 33 -0.68 15.32 6.64
C LEU A 33 -0.71 14.32 5.46
N ILE A 34 0.21 13.37 5.42
CA ILE A 34 0.27 12.32 4.40
C ILE A 34 -0.94 11.38 4.54
N GLN A 35 -1.31 11.04 5.77
CA GLN A 35 -2.49 10.22 6.04
C GLN A 35 -3.79 10.94 5.67
N ASP A 36 -3.92 12.22 5.97
CA ASP A 36 -5.09 13.04 5.62
C ASP A 36 -5.29 13.15 4.09
N GLU A 37 -4.21 13.12 3.31
CA GLU A 37 -4.25 13.07 1.84
C GLU A 37 -4.50 11.67 1.26
N GLY A 38 -4.71 10.67 2.13
CA GLY A 38 -4.91 9.27 1.72
C GLY A 38 -3.69 8.64 1.05
N LEU A 39 -2.49 9.16 1.35
CA LEU A 39 -1.23 8.60 0.85
C LEU A 39 -0.70 7.53 1.80
N TYR A 40 -0.19 6.45 1.20
CA TYR A 40 0.51 5.39 1.92
C TYR A 40 1.99 5.45 1.59
N VAL A 41 2.81 5.68 2.61
CA VAL A 41 4.27 5.69 2.48
C VAL A 41 4.88 4.48 3.17
N HIS A 42 6.05 4.04 2.71
CA HIS A 42 6.75 2.91 3.32
C HIS A 42 7.18 3.24 4.76
N SER A 43 7.77 4.43 4.95
CA SER A 43 8.25 4.85 6.29
C SER A 43 8.60 6.34 6.33
N ILE A 44 8.54 6.89 7.55
CA ILE A 44 9.05 8.22 7.87
C ILE A 44 10.05 8.07 9.01
N TYR A 45 11.27 8.57 8.80
CA TYR A 45 12.34 8.55 9.80
C TYR A 45 12.78 9.96 10.11
N HIS A 46 13.12 10.22 11.36
CA HIS A 46 13.77 11.45 11.76
C HIS A 46 15.11 11.16 12.46
N ARG A 47 16.03 12.10 12.37
CA ARG A 47 17.33 12.02 13.01
C ARG A 47 17.93 13.38 13.24
N VAL A 48 18.84 13.47 14.21
CA VAL A 48 19.74 14.60 14.37
C VAL A 48 21.16 14.17 14.05
N LYS A 49 21.89 15.02 13.33
CA LYS A 49 23.26 14.77 12.93
C LYS A 49 24.14 14.62 14.16
N GLN A 50 24.83 13.50 14.28
CA GLN A 50 25.75 13.24 15.39
C GLN A 50 26.93 14.23 15.42
N ARG A 51 27.39 14.57 16.62
CA ARG A 51 28.47 15.51 16.89
C ARG A 51 29.72 15.22 16.03
N ASP A 52 30.14 13.95 15.96
CA ASP A 52 31.32 13.54 15.19
C ASP A 52 31.13 13.73 13.67
N SER A 53 29.92 13.49 13.19
CA SER A 53 29.58 13.75 11.78
C SER A 53 29.54 15.24 11.47
N LEU A 54 29.08 16.06 12.41
CA LEU A 54 29.14 17.50 12.32
C LEU A 54 30.59 17.99 12.32
N SER A 55 31.43 17.50 13.23
CA SER A 55 32.83 17.83 13.31
C SER A 55 33.59 17.49 12.00
N ARG A 56 33.35 16.31 11.43
CA ARG A 56 33.89 15.91 10.13
C ARG A 56 33.43 16.84 9.01
N LYS A 57 32.16 17.28 9.01
CA LYS A 57 31.62 18.22 8.01
C LYS A 57 32.28 19.59 8.11
N LEU A 58 32.48 20.11 9.32
CA LEU A 58 33.13 21.41 9.58
C LEU A 58 34.63 21.45 9.23
N ASN A 59 35.29 20.33 9.21
CA ASN A 59 36.72 20.20 8.92
C ASN A 59 37.01 19.86 7.44
N LYS A 60 35.99 19.84 6.56
CA LYS A 60 36.23 19.68 5.13
C LYS A 60 36.92 20.91 4.55
N PRO A 61 37.81 20.75 3.53
CA PRO A 61 38.57 21.88 2.93
C PRO A 61 37.68 22.99 2.33
N ASP A 62 36.51 22.63 1.89
CA ASP A 62 35.50 23.50 1.27
C ASP A 62 34.46 24.06 2.26
N ALA A 63 34.60 23.76 3.57
CA ALA A 63 33.67 24.21 4.58
C ALA A 63 33.77 25.71 4.84
N SER A 64 32.70 26.45 4.63
CA SER A 64 32.61 27.91 4.76
C SER A 64 31.59 28.38 5.84
N TYR A 65 31.25 27.52 6.79
CA TYR A 65 30.25 27.80 7.84
C TYR A 65 30.77 28.76 8.91
N LYS A 66 30.03 29.82 9.21
CA LYS A 66 30.41 30.85 10.20
C LYS A 66 29.62 30.70 11.51
N LYS A 67 28.37 30.19 11.45
CA LYS A 67 27.46 29.99 12.58
C LYS A 67 26.66 28.70 12.41
N LEU A 68 26.07 28.21 13.51
CA LEU A 68 25.27 26.97 13.51
C LEU A 68 24.08 27.04 12.52
N GLY A 69 23.46 28.20 12.35
CA GLY A 69 22.33 28.40 11.42
C GLY A 69 22.68 28.30 9.93
N ASP A 70 23.97 28.25 9.57
CA ASP A 70 24.40 28.03 8.18
C ASP A 70 24.31 26.52 7.80
N LEU A 71 24.13 25.67 8.80
CA LEU A 71 23.97 24.24 8.62
C LEU A 71 22.48 23.88 8.57
N THR A 72 22.00 23.46 7.43
CA THR A 72 20.58 23.20 7.17
C THR A 72 20.17 21.76 7.43
N ASP A 73 21.16 20.86 7.63
CA ASP A 73 21.00 19.39 7.73
C ASP A 73 21.32 18.83 9.14
N ILE A 74 21.15 19.66 10.19
CA ILE A 74 21.32 19.22 11.58
C ILE A 74 20.14 18.34 12.00
N ALA A 75 18.90 18.81 11.83
CA ALA A 75 17.70 18.00 11.90
C ALA A 75 17.37 17.47 10.50
N GLY A 76 17.10 16.19 10.39
CA GLY A 76 16.75 15.55 9.13
C GLY A 76 15.51 14.68 9.29
N VAL A 77 14.61 14.73 8.32
CA VAL A 77 13.47 13.82 8.17
C VAL A 77 13.59 13.15 6.82
N ARG A 78 13.29 11.86 6.75
CA ARG A 78 13.29 11.10 5.50
C ARG A 78 11.93 10.46 5.31
N VAL A 79 11.28 10.73 4.18
CA VAL A 79 10.04 10.11 3.75
C VAL A 79 10.37 9.14 2.62
N ILE A 80 9.99 7.88 2.77
CA ILE A 80 10.18 6.84 1.76
C ILE A 80 8.79 6.44 1.25
N THR A 81 8.51 6.70 -0.01
CA THR A 81 7.27 6.33 -0.68
C THR A 81 7.40 4.95 -1.35
N TYR A 82 6.29 4.27 -1.58
CA TYR A 82 6.30 3.05 -2.39
C TYR A 82 6.50 3.36 -3.87
N PHE A 83 5.93 4.45 -4.37
CA PHE A 83 5.91 4.83 -5.78
C PHE A 83 6.60 6.17 -6.01
N SER A 84 7.21 6.34 -7.18
CA SER A 84 7.92 7.58 -7.51
C SER A 84 6.99 8.76 -7.69
N SER A 85 5.79 8.58 -8.22
CA SER A 85 4.78 9.64 -8.34
C SER A 85 4.25 10.16 -6.99
N ASP A 86 4.34 9.38 -5.92
CA ASP A 86 3.98 9.85 -4.57
C ASP A 86 5.06 10.76 -3.97
N VAL A 87 6.30 10.75 -4.51
CA VAL A 87 7.36 11.70 -4.14
C VAL A 87 6.92 13.13 -4.41
N ASP A 88 6.35 13.38 -5.59
CA ASP A 88 5.85 14.71 -5.98
C ASP A 88 4.65 15.15 -5.13
N ARG A 89 3.75 14.23 -4.80
CA ARG A 89 2.60 14.50 -3.92
C ARG A 89 3.05 14.89 -2.51
N VAL A 90 4.03 14.18 -1.95
CA VAL A 90 4.64 14.55 -0.66
C VAL A 90 5.36 15.90 -0.75
N ALA A 91 6.03 16.18 -1.87
CA ALA A 91 6.67 17.47 -2.11
C ALA A 91 5.65 18.63 -2.12
N ASP A 92 4.46 18.41 -2.70
CA ASP A 92 3.37 19.41 -2.69
C ASP A 92 2.87 19.67 -1.27
N ILE A 93 2.70 18.64 -0.45
CA ILE A 93 2.36 18.78 0.98
C ILE A 93 3.39 19.65 1.69
N ILE A 94 4.69 19.36 1.47
CA ILE A 94 5.77 20.14 2.11
C ILE A 94 5.76 21.59 1.68
N ARG A 95 5.58 21.87 0.40
CA ARG A 95 5.50 23.25 -0.13
C ARG A 95 4.32 24.04 0.43
N ARG A 96 3.21 23.39 0.71
CA ARG A 96 2.00 24.00 1.24
C ARG A 96 2.09 24.24 2.75
N GLU A 97 2.63 23.32 3.51
CA GLU A 97 2.52 23.31 4.97
C GLU A 97 3.74 23.90 5.69
N PHE A 98 4.91 23.92 5.04
CA PHE A 98 6.15 24.40 5.64
C PHE A 98 6.66 25.67 4.93
N THR A 99 7.50 26.42 5.63
CA THR A 99 8.26 27.51 5.00
C THR A 99 9.52 26.93 4.36
N VAL A 100 9.52 26.83 3.04
CA VAL A 100 10.62 26.25 2.26
C VAL A 100 11.70 27.29 2.00
N ASP A 101 12.95 26.93 2.28
CA ASP A 101 14.15 27.67 1.89
C ASP A 101 14.55 27.22 0.48
N THR A 102 14.13 27.98 -0.52
CA THR A 102 14.36 27.64 -1.94
C THR A 102 15.82 27.75 -2.36
N GLU A 103 16.63 28.55 -1.65
CA GLU A 103 18.07 28.70 -1.96
C GLU A 103 18.89 27.46 -1.57
N HIS A 104 18.45 26.78 -0.50
CA HIS A 104 19.16 25.59 0.02
C HIS A 104 18.43 24.29 -0.27
N SER A 105 17.25 24.33 -0.87
CA SER A 105 16.52 23.16 -1.31
C SER A 105 17.01 22.69 -2.67
N ILE A 106 17.14 21.40 -2.86
CA ILE A 106 17.73 20.80 -4.07
C ILE A 106 16.73 19.77 -4.62
N ASP A 107 16.30 20.01 -5.83
CA ASP A 107 15.79 18.98 -6.70
C ASP A 107 16.99 18.36 -7.45
N LYS A 108 17.46 17.21 -6.97
CA LYS A 108 18.57 16.52 -7.64
C LYS A 108 18.17 15.98 -9.01
N GLY A 109 16.87 15.84 -9.29
CA GLY A 109 16.33 15.44 -10.58
C GLY A 109 16.55 16.47 -11.66
N ALA A 110 16.21 17.69 -11.36
CA ALA A 110 16.38 18.82 -12.27
C ALA A 110 17.84 19.19 -12.54
N LEU A 111 18.79 18.69 -11.72
CA LEU A 111 20.21 19.00 -11.81
C LEU A 111 21.06 17.96 -12.55
N LEU A 112 20.48 16.83 -12.96
CA LEU A 112 21.21 15.83 -13.74
C LEU A 112 21.19 16.19 -15.22
N ASP A 113 22.37 16.19 -15.85
CA ASP A 113 22.46 16.19 -17.30
C ASP A 113 21.72 14.95 -17.84
N PRO A 114 20.98 15.05 -18.97
CA PRO A 114 20.18 13.93 -19.53
C PRO A 114 20.96 12.62 -19.74
N ASP A 115 22.27 12.70 -19.86
CA ASP A 115 23.19 11.58 -20.06
C ASP A 115 23.79 11.05 -18.75
N ARG A 116 23.40 11.58 -17.60
CA ARG A 116 23.84 11.12 -16.28
C ARG A 116 22.75 10.36 -15.57
N PHE A 117 22.92 9.07 -15.49
CA PHE A 117 22.13 8.23 -14.60
C PHE A 117 22.54 8.45 -13.15
N GLY A 118 21.65 8.89 -12.34
CA GLY A 118 21.81 9.03 -10.89
C GLY A 118 20.45 9.01 -10.25
N TYR A 119 20.32 8.24 -9.16
CA TYR A 119 19.03 8.12 -8.49
C TYR A 119 18.73 9.40 -7.72
N LEU A 120 17.54 9.93 -7.97
CA LEU A 120 17.12 11.26 -7.62
C LEU A 120 16.48 11.26 -6.23
N SER A 121 16.75 12.30 -5.45
CA SER A 121 16.04 12.56 -4.21
C SER A 121 15.70 14.03 -4.13
N LEU A 122 14.47 14.35 -3.72
CA LEU A 122 14.09 15.71 -3.40
C LEU A 122 14.56 16.04 -1.98
N HIS A 123 15.26 17.16 -1.84
CA HIS A 123 15.73 17.68 -0.56
C HIS A 123 15.14 19.06 -0.33
N TYR A 124 14.24 19.16 0.62
CA TYR A 124 13.70 20.44 1.06
C TYR A 124 14.31 20.87 2.38
N VAL A 125 14.87 22.08 2.41
CA VAL A 125 15.23 22.75 3.65
C VAL A 125 14.02 23.56 4.10
N VAL A 126 13.51 23.24 5.28
CA VAL A 126 12.26 23.84 5.77
C VAL A 126 12.42 24.40 7.18
N SER A 127 11.55 25.32 7.52
CA SER A 127 11.24 25.71 8.90
C SER A 127 9.74 25.58 9.16
N LEU A 128 9.36 25.46 10.43
CA LEU A 128 7.97 25.39 10.81
C LEU A 128 7.24 26.69 10.42
N GLY A 129 6.14 26.57 9.68
CA GLY A 129 5.28 27.68 9.33
C GLY A 129 4.59 28.30 10.58
N LYS A 130 4.04 29.50 10.42
CA LYS A 130 3.33 30.20 11.50
C LYS A 130 2.16 29.39 12.09
N SER A 131 1.52 28.56 11.28
CA SER A 131 0.45 27.64 11.68
C SER A 131 0.90 26.63 12.74
N HIS A 132 2.15 26.19 12.67
CA HIS A 132 2.73 25.15 13.52
C HIS A 132 3.56 25.69 14.69
N THR A 133 3.64 27.01 14.85
CA THR A 133 4.40 27.70 15.92
C THR A 133 3.54 28.60 16.80
N LYS A 134 2.24 28.29 16.90
CA LYS A 134 1.28 29.08 17.70
C LYS A 134 1.52 28.99 19.21
N PHE A 135 1.99 27.85 19.69
CA PHE A 135 2.22 27.64 21.12
C PHE A 135 3.56 28.22 21.56
N PRO A 136 3.67 28.74 22.81
CA PRO A 136 4.89 29.34 23.32
C PRO A 136 6.12 28.45 23.25
N GLN A 137 5.95 27.14 23.49
CA GLN A 137 7.02 26.13 23.41
C GLN A 137 7.58 25.96 21.99
N ASP A 138 6.77 26.23 20.97
CA ASP A 138 7.16 26.05 19.57
C ASP A 138 7.90 27.27 19.00
N LYS A 139 7.81 28.42 19.66
CA LYS A 139 8.47 29.66 19.20
C LYS A 139 9.99 29.50 19.10
N GLN A 140 10.60 28.67 19.96
CA GLN A 140 12.04 28.40 19.92
C GLN A 140 12.45 27.60 18.67
N LEU A 141 11.51 26.84 18.08
CA LEU A 141 11.74 26.02 16.89
C LEU A 141 11.59 26.81 15.59
N ALA A 142 10.87 27.95 15.61
CA ALA A 142 10.52 28.71 14.42
C ALA A 142 11.72 29.21 13.61
N SER A 143 12.87 29.42 14.25
CA SER A 143 14.10 29.87 13.61
C SER A 143 15.04 28.75 13.19
N LEU A 144 14.71 27.51 13.52
CA LEU A 144 15.53 26.35 13.18
C LEU A 144 15.11 25.78 11.82
N LYS A 145 16.10 25.22 11.13
CA LYS A 145 15.91 24.56 9.84
C LYS A 145 16.08 23.04 9.98
N ALA A 146 15.31 22.32 9.19
CA ALA A 146 15.46 20.88 9.00
C ALA A 146 15.51 20.54 7.53
N GLU A 147 16.22 19.46 7.16
CA GLU A 147 16.23 18.92 5.82
C GLU A 147 15.20 17.76 5.74
N ILE A 148 14.26 17.85 4.82
CA ILE A 148 13.34 16.76 4.49
C ILE A 148 13.81 16.12 3.19
N GLN A 149 14.11 14.82 3.22
CA GLN A 149 14.51 14.03 2.05
C GLN A 149 13.35 13.14 1.66
N ILE A 150 12.90 13.22 0.40
CA ILE A 150 11.82 12.39 -0.13
C ILE A 150 12.41 11.47 -1.21
N ARG A 151 12.04 10.20 -1.19
CA ARG A 151 12.53 9.18 -2.13
C ARG A 151 11.50 8.07 -2.30
N SER A 152 11.48 7.43 -3.48
CA SER A 152 10.87 6.11 -3.61
C SER A 152 11.69 5.04 -2.86
N ILE A 153 11.10 3.89 -2.61
CA ILE A 153 11.79 2.75 -1.97
C ILE A 153 12.99 2.28 -2.80
N LEU A 154 12.89 2.30 -4.12
CA LEU A 154 14.00 1.94 -5.01
C LEU A 154 15.10 2.99 -4.98
N GLN A 155 14.74 4.28 -4.97
CA GLN A 155 15.69 5.39 -4.76
C GLN A 155 16.39 5.29 -3.42
N HIS A 156 15.67 4.90 -2.39
CA HIS A 156 16.25 4.71 -1.06
C HIS A 156 17.25 3.56 -1.06
N ALA A 157 16.87 2.39 -1.56
CA ALA A 157 17.74 1.22 -1.65
C ALA A 157 19.03 1.53 -2.42
N TRP A 158 18.90 2.19 -3.56
CA TRP A 158 20.07 2.64 -4.34
C TRP A 158 21.00 3.53 -3.52
N ALA A 159 20.46 4.55 -2.86
CA ALA A 159 21.28 5.53 -2.13
C ALA A 159 22.00 4.91 -0.92
N GLU A 160 21.40 3.93 -0.25
CA GLU A 160 22.06 3.20 0.86
C GLU A 160 23.18 2.28 0.31
N ILE A 161 22.95 1.57 -0.79
CA ILE A 161 23.97 0.73 -1.44
C ILE A 161 25.13 1.60 -1.98
N GLU A 162 24.81 2.72 -2.64
CA GLU A 162 25.83 3.66 -3.11
C GLU A 162 26.70 4.18 -1.97
N HIS A 163 26.07 4.47 -0.84
CA HIS A 163 26.76 4.94 0.35
C HIS A 163 27.65 3.86 0.97
N ASP A 164 27.15 2.64 1.11
CA ASP A 164 27.86 1.51 1.70
C ASP A 164 29.09 1.12 0.87
N LEU A 165 28.93 1.02 -0.44
CA LEU A 165 30.04 0.71 -1.36
C LEU A 165 31.02 1.86 -1.59
N GLY A 166 30.82 3.01 -0.94
CA GLY A 166 31.73 4.17 -1.00
C GLY A 166 31.79 4.86 -2.38
N TYR A 167 30.77 4.67 -3.24
CA TYR A 167 30.77 5.16 -4.61
C TYR A 167 30.87 6.69 -4.75
N LYS A 168 30.59 7.45 -3.70
CA LYS A 168 30.66 8.94 -3.70
C LYS A 168 32.05 9.51 -3.92
N SER A 169 33.11 8.71 -3.73
CA SER A 169 34.46 9.13 -4.01
C SER A 169 34.84 8.82 -5.47
N LYS A 170 35.01 9.86 -6.29
CA LYS A 170 35.44 9.73 -7.71
C LYS A 170 36.70 8.89 -7.94
N HIS A 171 37.50 8.67 -6.89
CA HIS A 171 38.78 7.97 -6.94
C HIS A 171 38.77 6.59 -6.28
N ALA A 172 37.70 6.22 -5.56
CA ALA A 172 37.64 4.98 -4.79
C ALA A 172 37.24 3.75 -5.61
N ILE A 173 36.56 3.93 -6.76
CA ILE A 173 36.01 2.83 -7.54
C ILE A 173 36.47 2.87 -8.99
N PRO A 174 36.93 1.71 -9.55
CA PRO A 174 37.35 1.59 -10.95
C PRO A 174 36.26 2.01 -11.94
N ILE A 175 36.67 2.59 -13.09
CA ILE A 175 35.72 3.15 -14.08
C ILE A 175 34.69 2.12 -14.61
N HIS A 176 35.11 0.86 -14.75
CA HIS A 176 34.20 -0.19 -15.21
C HIS A 176 33.11 -0.52 -14.18
N MET A 177 33.37 -0.39 -12.88
CA MET A 177 32.37 -0.56 -11.82
C MET A 177 31.42 0.63 -11.78
N ARG A 178 31.92 1.86 -12.01
CA ARG A 178 31.04 3.04 -12.13
C ARG A 178 30.02 2.89 -13.25
N ARG A 179 30.40 2.33 -14.39
CA ARG A 179 29.44 2.03 -15.48
C ARG A 179 28.39 1.00 -15.09
N ARG A 180 28.74 0.03 -14.24
CA ARG A 180 27.75 -0.93 -13.70
C ARG A 180 26.75 -0.24 -12.78
N PHE A 181 27.21 0.66 -11.91
CA PHE A 181 26.36 1.47 -11.06
C PHE A 181 25.39 2.34 -11.88
N SER A 182 25.87 3.06 -12.89
CA SER A 182 25.01 3.87 -13.75
C SER A 182 23.94 3.03 -14.46
N ARG A 183 24.31 1.83 -14.93
CA ARG A 183 23.31 0.92 -15.53
C ARG A 183 22.25 0.44 -14.54
N LEU A 184 22.68 0.10 -13.31
CA LEU A 184 21.74 -0.31 -12.25
C LEU A 184 20.80 0.84 -11.87
N SER A 185 21.30 2.08 -11.80
CA SER A 185 20.48 3.26 -11.58
C SER A 185 19.38 3.39 -12.63
N GLY A 186 19.74 3.29 -13.94
CA GLY A 186 18.75 3.35 -15.01
C GLY A 186 17.74 2.20 -15.01
N LEU A 187 18.15 0.98 -14.60
CA LEU A 187 17.22 -0.13 -14.43
C LEU A 187 16.23 0.08 -13.29
N LEU A 188 16.67 0.68 -12.18
CA LEU A 188 15.80 1.01 -11.07
C LEU A 188 14.82 2.15 -11.42
N GLU A 189 15.29 3.16 -12.17
CA GLU A 189 14.45 4.25 -12.69
C GLU A 189 13.35 3.69 -13.60
N LEU A 190 13.70 2.77 -14.50
CA LEU A 190 12.72 2.07 -15.33
C LEU A 190 11.75 1.27 -14.46
N ALA A 191 12.24 0.57 -13.44
CA ALA A 191 11.37 -0.19 -12.54
C ALA A 191 10.39 0.71 -11.76
N ASP A 192 10.82 1.88 -11.27
CA ASP A 192 9.94 2.87 -10.63
C ASP A 192 8.83 3.32 -11.61
N TYR A 193 9.19 3.62 -12.85
CA TYR A 193 8.25 4.00 -13.90
C TYR A 193 7.23 2.88 -14.20
N GLU A 194 7.68 1.64 -14.33
CA GLU A 194 6.79 0.48 -14.58
C GLU A 194 5.86 0.22 -13.40
N PHE A 195 6.31 0.36 -12.15
CA PHE A 195 5.45 0.22 -10.98
C PHE A 195 4.37 1.31 -10.91
N ASP A 196 4.68 2.55 -11.25
CA ASP A 196 3.70 3.63 -11.35
C ASP A 196 2.69 3.35 -12.49
N GLY A 197 3.16 2.85 -13.64
CA GLY A 197 2.32 2.41 -14.74
C GLY A 197 1.36 1.30 -14.34
N LEU A 198 1.85 0.27 -13.67
CA LEU A 198 1.01 -0.83 -13.16
C LEU A 198 -0.06 -0.33 -12.20
N ARG A 199 0.27 0.58 -11.28
CA ARG A 199 -0.71 1.18 -10.35
C ARG A 199 -1.80 1.94 -11.09
N THR A 200 -1.42 2.72 -12.10
CA THR A 200 -2.36 3.48 -12.94
C THR A 200 -3.28 2.55 -13.70
N ASN A 201 -2.72 1.53 -14.38
CA ASN A 201 -3.50 0.55 -15.13
C ASN A 201 -4.47 -0.25 -14.24
N LEU A 202 -4.05 -0.62 -13.02
CA LEU A 202 -4.94 -1.30 -12.06
C LEU A 202 -6.11 -0.39 -11.63
N ARG A 203 -5.87 0.90 -11.46
CA ARG A 203 -6.94 1.85 -11.14
C ARG A 203 -7.89 2.03 -12.32
N GLU A 204 -7.37 2.23 -13.52
CA GLU A 204 -8.17 2.35 -14.76
C GLU A 204 -9.01 1.09 -14.98
N TYR A 205 -8.42 -0.08 -14.81
CA TYR A 205 -9.14 -1.35 -14.88
C TYR A 205 -10.26 -1.45 -13.83
N SER A 206 -10.01 -1.00 -12.61
CA SER A 206 -11.05 -0.97 -11.57
C SER A 206 -12.21 -0.02 -11.92
N GLU A 207 -11.91 1.12 -12.55
CA GLU A 207 -12.90 2.08 -13.04
C GLU A 207 -13.69 1.50 -14.24
N GLU A 208 -13.02 0.81 -15.17
CA GLU A 208 -13.66 0.08 -16.27
C GLU A 208 -14.62 -1.00 -15.75
N VAL A 209 -14.19 -1.80 -14.79
CA VAL A 209 -15.04 -2.81 -14.15
C VAL A 209 -16.26 -2.17 -13.49
N ALA A 210 -16.09 -1.02 -12.82
CA ALA A 210 -17.18 -0.31 -12.18
C ALA A 210 -18.19 0.31 -13.19
N ALA A 211 -17.70 0.73 -14.36
CA ALA A 211 -18.53 1.32 -15.42
C ALA A 211 -19.17 0.27 -16.34
N ALA A 212 -18.69 -0.96 -16.34
CA ALA A 212 -19.09 -2.00 -17.28
C ALA A 212 -20.51 -2.48 -16.99
N GLN A 213 -21.46 -2.14 -17.88
CA GLN A 213 -22.77 -2.74 -17.96
C GLN A 213 -22.79 -3.70 -19.15
N GLY A 214 -22.87 -5.01 -18.86
CA GLY A 214 -23.03 -6.04 -19.91
C GLY A 214 -21.76 -6.36 -20.71
N ILE A 215 -20.59 -5.93 -20.27
CA ILE A 215 -19.30 -6.29 -20.87
C ILE A 215 -18.81 -7.61 -20.27
N ASP A 216 -18.26 -8.46 -21.12
CA ASP A 216 -17.73 -9.77 -20.74
C ASP A 216 -16.36 -9.64 -20.06
N ILE A 217 -16.36 -9.39 -18.74
CA ILE A 217 -15.17 -9.16 -17.92
C ILE A 217 -14.62 -10.49 -17.40
N PRO A 218 -13.29 -10.73 -17.49
CA PRO A 218 -12.66 -11.86 -16.83
C PRO A 218 -12.90 -11.86 -15.32
N LEU A 219 -13.00 -13.06 -14.75
CA LEU A 219 -13.11 -13.24 -13.32
C LEU A 219 -11.72 -13.12 -12.67
N ASP A 220 -11.53 -12.04 -11.93
CA ASP A 220 -10.34 -11.79 -11.12
C ASP A 220 -10.71 -11.16 -9.76
N LYS A 221 -9.70 -10.84 -8.95
CA LYS A 221 -9.90 -10.24 -7.63
C LYS A 221 -10.66 -8.91 -7.69
N ILE A 222 -10.33 -8.06 -8.65
CA ILE A 222 -10.91 -6.71 -8.77
C ILE A 222 -12.37 -6.83 -9.19
N SER A 223 -12.63 -7.58 -10.26
CA SER A 223 -13.96 -7.76 -10.82
C SER A 223 -14.91 -8.48 -9.86
N LEU A 224 -14.45 -9.55 -9.20
CA LEU A 224 -15.27 -10.26 -8.22
C LEU A 224 -15.53 -9.43 -6.96
N THR A 225 -14.52 -8.73 -6.45
CA THR A 225 -14.70 -7.84 -5.29
C THR A 225 -15.71 -6.73 -5.59
N HIS A 226 -15.67 -6.17 -6.79
CA HIS A 226 -16.65 -5.17 -7.23
C HIS A 226 -18.08 -5.75 -7.22
N VAL A 227 -18.28 -6.93 -7.79
CA VAL A 227 -19.60 -7.59 -7.82
C VAL A 227 -20.11 -7.93 -6.41
N ILE A 228 -19.23 -8.38 -5.51
CA ILE A 228 -19.62 -8.68 -4.12
C ILE A 228 -20.00 -7.39 -3.36
N LYS A 229 -19.30 -6.28 -3.58
CA LYS A 229 -19.57 -5.01 -2.89
C LYS A 229 -20.76 -4.24 -3.46
N HIS A 230 -20.91 -4.24 -4.78
CA HIS A 230 -21.80 -3.33 -5.49
C HIS A 230 -22.84 -4.01 -6.39
N GLY A 231 -22.66 -5.31 -6.73
CA GLY A 231 -23.56 -6.05 -7.58
C GLY A 231 -24.94 -6.25 -6.95
N ASP A 232 -26.00 -5.79 -7.63
CA ASP A 232 -27.36 -5.83 -7.10
C ASP A 232 -27.86 -7.24 -6.85
N LEU A 233 -27.57 -8.17 -7.76
CA LEU A 233 -28.00 -9.57 -7.65
C LEU A 233 -27.36 -10.26 -6.43
N VAL A 234 -26.05 -10.17 -6.28
CA VAL A 234 -25.34 -10.77 -5.15
C VAL A 234 -25.81 -10.15 -3.82
N ARG A 235 -25.97 -8.82 -3.80
CA ARG A 235 -26.47 -8.11 -2.62
C ARG A 235 -27.90 -8.55 -2.24
N MET A 236 -28.77 -8.74 -3.23
CA MET A 236 -30.14 -9.22 -3.02
C MET A 236 -30.13 -10.62 -2.40
N LEU A 237 -29.39 -11.56 -3.01
CA LEU A 237 -29.33 -12.95 -2.54
C LEU A 237 -28.68 -13.05 -1.15
N ASP A 238 -27.56 -12.37 -0.92
CA ASP A 238 -26.88 -12.35 0.36
C ASP A 238 -27.77 -11.77 1.48
N ASN A 239 -28.52 -10.70 1.18
CA ASN A 239 -29.46 -10.12 2.14
C ASN A 239 -30.65 -11.05 2.44
N GLU A 240 -31.15 -11.76 1.45
CA GLU A 240 -32.21 -12.76 1.66
C GLU A 240 -31.72 -13.87 2.60
N ILE A 241 -30.56 -14.44 2.35
CA ILE A 241 -29.93 -15.44 3.22
C ILE A 241 -29.76 -14.89 4.64
N ARG A 242 -29.22 -13.66 4.76
CA ARG A 242 -29.07 -12.97 6.06
C ARG A 242 -30.38 -12.83 6.80
N ASN A 243 -31.43 -12.35 6.13
CA ASN A 243 -32.74 -12.08 6.75
C ASN A 243 -33.40 -13.36 7.26
N GLN A 244 -33.27 -14.45 6.52
CA GLN A 244 -33.89 -15.74 6.88
C GLN A 244 -33.09 -16.52 7.93
N THR A 245 -31.78 -16.26 8.04
CA THR A 245 -30.90 -16.95 9.01
C THR A 245 -30.65 -16.15 10.28
N GLY A 246 -30.85 -14.84 10.24
CA GLY A 246 -30.50 -13.91 11.34
C GLY A 246 -29.04 -13.72 11.57
N LEU A 247 -28.16 -14.17 10.66
CA LEU A 247 -26.72 -14.07 10.78
C LEU A 247 -26.21 -12.69 10.38
N GLU A 248 -25.14 -12.21 11.01
CA GLU A 248 -24.48 -10.97 10.63
C GLU A 248 -23.74 -11.14 9.29
N LEU A 249 -23.88 -10.17 8.38
CA LEU A 249 -23.22 -10.17 7.08
C LEU A 249 -22.00 -9.25 7.11
N VAL A 250 -20.80 -9.82 7.02
CA VAL A 250 -19.52 -9.10 7.04
C VAL A 250 -18.79 -9.23 5.71
N PHE A 251 -17.94 -8.25 5.38
CA PHE A 251 -17.06 -8.32 4.21
C PHE A 251 -15.60 -8.53 4.65
N GLU A 252 -14.94 -9.52 4.07
CA GLU A 252 -13.51 -9.78 4.27
C GLU A 252 -12.85 -10.14 2.92
N ASP A 253 -11.71 -9.49 2.61
CA ASP A 253 -11.04 -9.65 1.31
C ASP A 253 -10.60 -11.11 1.05
N TRP A 254 -10.10 -11.81 2.08
CA TRP A 254 -9.66 -13.21 1.94
C TRP A 254 -10.80 -14.14 1.50
N PHE A 255 -12.04 -13.86 1.91
CA PHE A 255 -13.19 -14.68 1.51
C PHE A 255 -13.51 -14.46 0.02
N ALA A 256 -13.51 -13.20 -0.43
CA ALA A 256 -13.66 -12.87 -1.86
C ALA A 256 -12.58 -13.55 -2.72
N GLU A 257 -11.32 -13.51 -2.29
CA GLU A 257 -10.23 -14.22 -2.97
C GLU A 257 -10.47 -15.73 -3.04
N SER A 258 -10.93 -16.33 -1.95
CA SER A 258 -11.21 -17.77 -1.90
C SER A 258 -12.34 -18.21 -2.83
N LEU A 259 -13.23 -17.29 -3.23
CA LEU A 259 -14.32 -17.60 -4.16
C LEU A 259 -13.84 -17.70 -5.60
N ILE A 260 -12.75 -17.00 -5.98
CA ILE A 260 -12.19 -17.07 -7.33
C ILE A 260 -11.79 -18.50 -7.68
N GLU A 261 -11.01 -19.13 -6.81
CA GLU A 261 -10.55 -20.51 -7.03
C GLU A 261 -11.73 -21.49 -7.10
N LYS A 262 -12.77 -21.27 -6.29
CA LYS A 262 -13.99 -22.09 -6.30
C LYS A 262 -14.80 -21.93 -7.58
N LEU A 263 -14.93 -20.69 -8.08
CA LEU A 263 -15.58 -20.41 -9.35
C LEU A 263 -14.83 -21.03 -10.53
N LEU A 264 -13.48 -20.88 -10.55
CA LEU A 264 -12.66 -21.53 -11.56
C LEU A 264 -12.77 -23.05 -11.53
N PHE A 265 -12.84 -23.66 -10.34
CA PHE A 265 -13.04 -25.10 -10.17
C PHE A 265 -14.35 -25.59 -10.82
N VAL A 266 -15.42 -24.83 -10.73
CA VAL A 266 -16.72 -25.17 -11.34
C VAL A 266 -16.84 -24.67 -12.79
N GLY A 267 -15.76 -24.16 -13.38
CA GLY A 267 -15.70 -23.77 -14.79
C GLY A 267 -16.22 -22.35 -15.09
N ILE A 268 -16.41 -21.52 -14.07
CA ILE A 268 -16.81 -20.13 -14.24
C ILE A 268 -15.56 -19.25 -14.27
N SER A 269 -15.31 -18.62 -15.40
CA SER A 269 -14.12 -17.75 -15.61
C SER A 269 -14.48 -16.32 -16.01
N ARG A 270 -15.78 -16.00 -16.16
CA ARG A 270 -16.28 -14.68 -16.58
C ARG A 270 -17.42 -14.22 -15.67
N LEU A 271 -17.54 -12.91 -15.49
CA LEU A 271 -18.62 -12.33 -14.67
C LEU A 271 -19.98 -12.56 -15.30
N SER A 272 -20.08 -12.52 -16.63
CA SER A 272 -21.33 -12.81 -17.37
C SER A 272 -21.88 -14.20 -17.05
N ASP A 273 -21.01 -15.21 -17.01
CA ASP A 273 -21.38 -16.58 -16.68
C ASP A 273 -21.82 -16.71 -15.20
N LEU A 274 -21.13 -16.01 -14.31
CA LEU A 274 -21.50 -15.94 -12.90
C LEU A 274 -22.90 -15.31 -12.71
N GLU A 275 -23.13 -14.15 -13.31
CA GLU A 275 -24.41 -13.46 -13.22
C GLU A 275 -25.56 -14.27 -13.81
N ALA A 276 -25.37 -14.84 -15.00
CA ALA A 276 -26.35 -15.68 -15.65
C ALA A 276 -26.67 -16.91 -14.79
N GLY A 277 -25.64 -17.58 -14.30
CA GLY A 277 -25.75 -18.74 -13.43
C GLY A 277 -26.49 -18.48 -12.12
N LEU A 278 -26.13 -17.36 -11.43
CA LEU A 278 -26.80 -16.91 -10.20
C LEU A 278 -28.25 -16.55 -10.46
N ARG A 279 -28.54 -15.80 -11.54
CA ARG A 279 -29.91 -15.38 -11.89
C ARG A 279 -30.80 -16.58 -12.17
N HIS A 280 -30.28 -17.56 -12.91
CA HIS A 280 -31.04 -18.76 -13.27
C HIS A 280 -31.35 -19.63 -12.06
N ARG A 281 -30.53 -19.62 -11.03
CA ARG A 281 -30.62 -20.51 -9.84
C ARG A 281 -30.92 -19.75 -8.53
N SER A 282 -31.28 -18.48 -8.60
CA SER A 282 -31.45 -17.59 -7.44
C SER A 282 -32.24 -18.23 -6.30
N ASP A 283 -33.43 -18.77 -6.59
CA ASP A 283 -34.33 -19.33 -5.60
C ASP A 283 -33.78 -20.61 -4.96
N VAL A 284 -33.21 -21.49 -5.79
CA VAL A 284 -32.66 -22.76 -5.30
C VAL A 284 -31.43 -22.52 -4.44
N ILE A 285 -30.52 -21.61 -4.88
CA ILE A 285 -29.34 -21.26 -4.12
C ILE A 285 -29.70 -20.67 -2.76
N THR A 286 -30.66 -19.76 -2.74
CA THR A 286 -31.10 -19.10 -1.49
C THR A 286 -31.70 -20.11 -0.52
N ARG A 287 -32.61 -20.95 -0.98
CA ARG A 287 -33.21 -22.02 -0.16
C ARG A 287 -32.18 -23.02 0.35
N PHE A 288 -31.29 -23.46 -0.53
CA PHE A 288 -30.20 -24.36 -0.18
C PHE A 288 -29.24 -23.76 0.88
N ALA A 289 -28.88 -22.49 0.72
CA ALA A 289 -28.05 -21.78 1.69
C ALA A 289 -28.73 -21.70 3.08
N ILE A 290 -30.00 -21.29 3.10
CA ILE A 290 -30.79 -21.18 4.33
C ILE A 290 -30.91 -22.54 5.03
N GLU A 291 -31.26 -23.59 4.30
CA GLU A 291 -31.41 -24.95 4.86
C GLU A 291 -30.06 -25.51 5.36
N HIS A 292 -28.97 -25.18 4.67
CA HIS A 292 -27.65 -25.62 5.09
C HIS A 292 -27.12 -24.88 6.33
N LEU A 293 -27.49 -23.61 6.50
CA LEU A 293 -27.11 -22.77 7.65
C LEU A 293 -28.00 -22.98 8.89
N LYS A 294 -29.21 -23.45 8.74
CA LYS A 294 -30.11 -23.77 9.86
C LYS A 294 -29.46 -24.75 10.85
N GLY A 295 -29.58 -24.44 12.12
CA GLY A 295 -29.06 -25.28 13.21
C GLY A 295 -27.54 -25.28 13.39
N ARG A 296 -26.81 -24.41 12.67
CA ARG A 296 -25.38 -24.25 12.87
C ARG A 296 -25.11 -23.08 13.84
N THR A 297 -23.97 -23.18 14.57
CA THR A 297 -23.56 -22.22 15.59
C THR A 297 -22.76 -21.05 15.02
N TYR A 298 -23.07 -20.62 13.79
CA TYR A 298 -22.42 -19.44 13.21
C TYR A 298 -23.11 -18.17 13.73
N SER A 299 -22.33 -17.12 14.02
CA SER A 299 -22.86 -15.79 14.35
C SER A 299 -22.83 -14.85 13.15
N ARG A 300 -21.98 -15.14 12.16
CA ARG A 300 -21.77 -14.29 10.98
C ARG A 300 -21.53 -15.12 9.72
N ILE A 301 -21.82 -14.52 8.57
CA ILE A 301 -21.54 -15.01 7.23
C ILE A 301 -20.84 -13.91 6.44
N HIS A 302 -20.12 -14.28 5.38
CA HIS A 302 -19.40 -13.31 4.55
C HIS A 302 -20.25 -12.88 3.35
N ARG A 303 -20.10 -11.60 2.91
CA ARG A 303 -20.63 -11.16 1.61
C ARG A 303 -20.04 -12.00 0.50
N GLY A 304 -20.87 -12.37 -0.48
CA GLY A 304 -20.54 -13.37 -1.50
C GLY A 304 -20.91 -14.80 -1.07
N VAL A 305 -21.60 -14.98 0.05
CA VAL A 305 -22.09 -16.30 0.50
C VAL A 305 -22.99 -16.94 -0.54
N SER A 306 -23.79 -16.19 -1.27
CA SER A 306 -24.59 -16.66 -2.41
C SER A 306 -23.72 -17.29 -3.51
N ILE A 307 -22.55 -16.70 -3.80
CA ILE A 307 -21.59 -17.24 -4.75
C ILE A 307 -20.98 -18.55 -4.24
N TYR A 308 -20.67 -18.64 -2.96
CA TYR A 308 -20.19 -19.88 -2.34
C TYR A 308 -21.22 -21.01 -2.52
N TYR A 309 -22.49 -20.73 -2.24
CA TYR A 309 -23.55 -21.72 -2.39
C TYR A 309 -23.88 -22.00 -3.86
N PHE A 310 -23.67 -21.05 -4.76
CA PHE A 310 -23.74 -21.28 -6.20
C PHE A 310 -22.69 -22.31 -6.66
N CYS A 311 -21.42 -22.15 -6.28
CA CYS A 311 -20.38 -23.12 -6.64
C CYS A 311 -20.70 -24.53 -6.09
N THR A 312 -21.10 -24.59 -4.82
CA THR A 312 -21.48 -25.85 -4.18
C THR A 312 -22.72 -26.48 -4.80
N GLY A 313 -23.70 -25.63 -5.16
CA GLY A 313 -24.94 -26.02 -5.80
C GLY A 313 -24.75 -26.60 -7.21
N LEU A 314 -23.88 -25.99 -8.03
CA LEU A 314 -23.55 -26.53 -9.37
C LEU A 314 -23.00 -27.96 -9.30
N LEU A 315 -22.15 -28.23 -8.29
CA LEU A 315 -21.60 -29.57 -8.08
C LEU A 315 -22.67 -30.54 -7.57
N ALA A 316 -23.56 -30.09 -6.67
CA ALA A 316 -24.65 -30.90 -6.15
C ALA A 316 -25.71 -31.20 -7.21
N GLU A 317 -26.02 -30.27 -8.11
CA GLU A 317 -26.95 -30.42 -9.23
C GLU A 317 -26.53 -31.56 -10.17
N SER A 318 -25.21 -31.72 -10.39
CA SER A 318 -24.69 -32.82 -11.22
C SER A 318 -24.88 -34.21 -10.60
N GLY A 319 -25.15 -34.31 -9.30
CA GLY A 319 -25.23 -35.57 -8.56
C GLY A 319 -23.90 -36.33 -8.47
N ASN A 320 -22.77 -35.76 -8.95
CA ASN A 320 -21.47 -36.40 -8.96
C ASN A 320 -20.78 -36.26 -7.59
N GLU A 321 -20.93 -37.31 -6.74
CA GLU A 321 -20.35 -37.36 -5.40
C GLU A 321 -18.82 -37.22 -5.43
N ASP A 322 -18.14 -37.84 -6.39
CA ASP A 322 -16.67 -37.83 -6.46
C ASP A 322 -16.14 -36.42 -6.76
N ARG A 323 -16.78 -35.72 -7.70
CA ARG A 323 -16.37 -34.33 -8.01
C ARG A 323 -16.67 -33.35 -6.87
N LEU A 324 -17.77 -33.54 -6.17
CA LEU A 324 -18.07 -32.77 -4.97
C LEU A 324 -17.07 -33.07 -3.84
N LEU A 325 -16.67 -34.34 -3.71
CA LEU A 325 -15.65 -34.75 -2.74
C LEU A 325 -14.29 -34.11 -3.07
N GLU A 326 -13.87 -34.14 -4.34
CA GLU A 326 -12.66 -33.46 -4.82
C GLU A 326 -12.65 -31.96 -4.47
N TYR A 327 -13.80 -31.28 -4.67
CA TYR A 327 -13.97 -29.88 -4.28
C TYR A 327 -13.80 -29.66 -2.77
N LEU A 328 -14.45 -30.51 -1.95
CA LEU A 328 -14.36 -30.43 -0.49
C LEU A 328 -12.94 -30.69 0.01
N GLU A 329 -12.19 -31.57 -0.65
CA GLU A 329 -10.79 -31.86 -0.33
C GLU A 329 -9.87 -30.72 -0.74
N THR A 330 -10.00 -30.24 -1.97
CA THR A 330 -9.19 -29.14 -2.53
C THR A 330 -9.29 -27.89 -1.66
N PHE A 331 -10.50 -27.53 -1.25
CA PHE A 331 -10.73 -26.32 -0.46
C PHE A 331 -10.78 -26.58 1.06
N ARG A 332 -10.44 -27.80 1.51
CA ARG A 332 -10.39 -28.21 2.91
C ARG A 332 -11.71 -27.94 3.66
N LEU A 333 -12.82 -28.17 2.98
CA LEU A 333 -14.15 -27.96 3.55
C LEU A 333 -14.61 -29.24 4.29
N GLY A 334 -15.24 -29.04 5.46
CA GLY A 334 -15.67 -30.14 6.30
C GLY A 334 -14.54 -30.93 6.96
N GLU A 335 -14.89 -31.76 7.94
CA GLU A 335 -13.92 -32.65 8.60
C GLU A 335 -13.49 -33.80 7.68
N PRO A 336 -12.17 -34.07 7.56
CA PRO A 336 -11.66 -35.11 6.65
C PRO A 336 -12.35 -36.48 6.78
N ALA A 337 -12.58 -36.92 8.02
CA ALA A 337 -13.21 -38.21 8.30
C ALA A 337 -14.68 -38.29 7.85
N ASN A 338 -15.36 -37.16 7.72
CA ASN A 338 -16.79 -37.04 7.46
C ASN A 338 -17.12 -36.53 6.06
N ARG A 339 -16.13 -36.20 5.21
CA ARG A 339 -16.34 -35.55 3.91
C ARG A 339 -17.29 -36.28 2.97
N LYS A 340 -17.21 -37.62 2.89
CA LYS A 340 -18.15 -38.41 2.06
C LYS A 340 -19.59 -38.26 2.52
N ARG A 341 -19.86 -38.37 3.83
CA ARG A 341 -21.17 -38.15 4.38
C ARG A 341 -21.65 -36.71 4.19
N PHE A 342 -20.71 -35.76 4.30
CA PHE A 342 -20.99 -34.34 4.09
C PHE A 342 -21.35 -34.05 2.63
N ALA A 343 -20.63 -34.65 1.66
CA ALA A 343 -20.94 -34.52 0.23
C ALA A 343 -22.35 -35.03 -0.10
N ARG A 344 -22.74 -36.21 0.40
CA ARG A 344 -24.11 -36.76 0.23
C ARG A 344 -25.15 -35.84 0.80
N GLY A 345 -24.96 -35.37 2.03
CA GLY A 345 -25.87 -34.43 2.67
C GLY A 345 -26.01 -33.09 1.93
N ILE A 346 -24.97 -32.62 1.24
CA ILE A 346 -25.02 -31.46 0.36
C ILE A 346 -25.92 -31.74 -0.85
N ILE A 347 -25.76 -32.88 -1.52
CA ILE A 347 -26.57 -33.28 -2.68
C ILE A 347 -28.03 -33.41 -2.28
N GLU A 348 -28.33 -34.13 -1.20
CA GLU A 348 -29.68 -34.30 -0.69
C GLU A 348 -30.39 -32.97 -0.38
N LYS A 349 -29.68 -32.07 0.31
CA LYS A 349 -30.25 -30.75 0.65
C LYS A 349 -30.47 -29.87 -0.58
N TYR A 350 -29.58 -29.94 -1.57
CA TYR A 350 -29.75 -29.19 -2.81
C TYR A 350 -30.93 -29.69 -3.62
N GLN A 351 -31.10 -31.00 -3.72
CA GLN A 351 -32.27 -31.63 -4.38
C GLN A 351 -33.57 -31.24 -3.70
N SER A 352 -33.61 -31.32 -2.37
CA SER A 352 -34.82 -30.86 -1.59
C SER A 352 -35.11 -29.38 -1.79
N ALA A 353 -34.08 -28.52 -1.89
CA ALA A 353 -34.27 -27.11 -2.17
C ALA A 353 -34.76 -26.82 -3.60
N GLY A 354 -34.52 -27.72 -4.55
CA GLY A 354 -34.99 -27.66 -5.93
C GLY A 354 -36.45 -28.11 -6.12
N ASP A 355 -37.01 -28.87 -5.18
CA ASP A 355 -38.38 -29.33 -5.26
C ASP A 355 -39.36 -28.26 -4.74
N PRO A 356 -40.24 -27.69 -5.59
CA PRO A 356 -41.19 -26.66 -5.17
C PRO A 356 -42.37 -27.20 -4.30
N HIS A 357 -42.47 -28.55 -4.11
CA HIS A 357 -43.55 -29.20 -3.44
C HIS A 357 -43.16 -29.97 -2.17
N GLY A 358 -41.90 -29.77 -1.67
CA GLY A 358 -41.41 -30.35 -0.44
C GLY A 358 -41.73 -29.55 0.82
#